data_f219bcddb12269bad324c1b6ec3cad00
#
_entry.id   f219bcddb12269bad324c1b6ec3cad00
#
_cell.length_a   1.000
_cell.length_b   1.000
_cell.length_c   1.000
_cell.angle_alpha   90.00
_cell.angle_beta   90.00
_cell.angle_gamma   90.00
#
_symmetry.space_group_name_H-M   'P 1'
#
loop_
_entity.id
_entity.type
_entity.pdbx_description
1 polymer ?
#
loop_
_entity_poly.entity_id
_entity_poly.type
_entity_poly.pdbx_seq_one_letter_code
_entity_poly.pdbx_strand_id
1 'polypeptide(L)'
;MIESVIIGAKRSPIGIKNGKMVGIRPDDLASQVVRGLLEKTKVEPSHVDDLVLGCAFPEGPQGMLMAKGVAILSGLPETVGGSVVNRFCGSSMDAVHQISSRIETGDIEMGIAVGVEDMFSVPMGGFNPDFHPELAEQEYYIGMGETAEIL
;
A
#
# COMPACT_ATOMS: atom_id res chain seq x y z
N MET A 1 27.93 -6.03 5.28
CA MET A 1 26.48 -5.81 5.47
C MET A 1 25.98 -5.13 4.21
N ILE A 2 24.96 -5.66 3.59
CA ILE A 2 24.28 -4.97 2.49
C ILE A 2 23.45 -3.85 3.11
N GLU A 3 23.50 -2.66 2.57
CA GLU A 3 22.74 -1.50 3.05
C GLU A 3 21.67 -1.16 2.01
N SER A 4 20.41 -1.03 2.43
CA SER A 4 19.32 -0.62 1.56
C SER A 4 19.31 0.90 1.40
N VAL A 5 18.99 1.37 0.19
CA VAL A 5 18.89 2.81 -0.11
C VAL A 5 17.62 3.13 -0.87
N ILE A 6 17.05 4.30 -0.63
CA ILE A 6 15.90 4.80 -1.38
C ILE A 6 16.39 5.59 -2.59
N ILE A 7 16.15 5.08 -3.79
CA ILE A 7 16.60 5.71 -5.05
C ILE A 7 15.54 6.62 -5.68
N GLY A 8 14.30 6.54 -5.25
CA GLY A 8 13.23 7.40 -5.74
C GLY A 8 11.97 7.34 -4.92
N ALA A 9 11.20 8.41 -5.00
CA ALA A 9 9.87 8.49 -4.42
C ALA A 9 8.94 9.31 -5.33
N LYS A 10 7.67 8.92 -5.38
CA LYS A 10 6.61 9.63 -6.10
C LYS A 10 5.27 9.43 -5.39
N ARG A 11 4.39 10.41 -5.49
CA ARG A 11 3.04 10.31 -4.95
C ARG A 11 2.03 10.99 -5.87
N SER A 12 0.76 10.57 -5.78
CA SER A 12 -0.37 11.29 -6.34
C SER A 12 -0.72 12.52 -5.47
N PRO A 13 -1.54 13.46 -5.97
CA PRO A 13 -2.30 14.35 -5.10
C PRO A 13 -3.15 13.56 -4.10
N ILE A 14 -3.50 14.18 -2.98
CA ILE A 14 -4.47 13.62 -2.04
C ILE A 14 -5.88 13.96 -2.53
N GLY A 15 -6.73 12.92 -2.64
CA GLY A 15 -8.15 13.08 -2.96
C GLY A 15 -8.91 13.74 -1.82
N ILE A 16 -9.86 14.60 -2.16
CA ILE A 16 -10.79 15.22 -1.22
C ILE A 16 -12.23 14.79 -1.54
N LYS A 17 -13.11 14.87 -0.56
CA LYS A 17 -14.55 14.60 -0.73
C LYS A 17 -15.12 15.45 -1.87
N ASN A 18 -15.83 14.83 -2.80
CA ASN A 18 -16.37 15.45 -4.01
C ASN A 18 -15.31 16.04 -4.95
N GLY A 19 -14.04 15.64 -4.80
CA GLY A 19 -12.94 16.07 -5.67
C GLY A 19 -12.81 15.23 -6.93
N LYS A 20 -11.85 15.62 -7.77
CA LYS A 20 -11.62 15.00 -9.11
C LYS A 20 -11.10 13.55 -9.02
N MET A 21 -10.65 13.09 -7.85
CA MET A 21 -10.15 11.73 -7.67
C MET A 21 -11.24 10.73 -7.30
N VAL A 22 -12.45 11.20 -6.96
CA VAL A 22 -13.58 10.31 -6.66
C VAL A 22 -13.94 9.51 -7.91
N GLY A 23 -14.02 8.18 -7.77
CA GLY A 23 -14.31 7.26 -8.86
C GLY A 23 -13.09 6.79 -9.65
N ILE A 24 -11.88 7.27 -9.33
CA ILE A 24 -10.64 6.68 -9.85
C ILE A 24 -10.38 5.41 -9.06
N ARG A 25 -10.21 4.28 -9.74
CA ARG A 25 -9.89 3.02 -9.07
C ARG A 25 -8.53 3.10 -8.37
N PRO A 26 -8.41 2.57 -7.14
CA PRO A 26 -7.15 2.64 -6.37
C PRO A 26 -6.00 1.87 -7.02
N ASP A 27 -6.28 0.75 -7.68
CA ASP A 27 -5.30 -0.02 -8.44
C ASP A 27 -4.78 0.75 -9.67
N ASP A 28 -5.66 1.45 -10.40
CA ASP A 28 -5.26 2.32 -11.52
C ASP A 28 -4.41 3.51 -11.03
N LEU A 29 -4.83 4.14 -9.94
CA LEU A 29 -4.08 5.26 -9.35
C LEU A 29 -2.68 4.82 -8.90
N ALA A 30 -2.60 3.71 -8.16
CA ALA A 30 -1.33 3.17 -7.69
C ALA A 30 -0.41 2.81 -8.86
N SER A 31 -0.94 2.15 -9.89
CA SER A 31 -0.15 1.77 -11.08
C SER A 31 0.37 2.99 -11.86
N GLN A 32 -0.41 4.07 -11.96
CA GLN A 32 0.05 5.33 -12.56
C GLN A 32 1.21 5.94 -11.78
N VAL A 33 1.17 5.90 -10.43
CA VAL A 33 2.25 6.40 -9.58
C VAL A 33 3.50 5.56 -9.75
N VAL A 34 3.37 4.22 -9.80
CA VAL A 34 4.49 3.30 -10.03
C VAL A 34 5.12 3.51 -11.41
N ARG A 35 4.31 3.60 -12.49
CA ARG A 35 4.84 3.94 -13.82
C ARG A 35 5.64 5.25 -13.80
N GLY A 36 5.06 6.28 -13.20
CA GLY A 36 5.73 7.55 -13.10
C GLY A 36 6.97 7.54 -12.19
N LEU A 37 7.08 6.58 -11.24
CA LEU A 37 8.30 6.36 -10.45
C LEU A 37 9.39 5.75 -11.34
N LEU A 38 9.06 4.69 -12.10
CA LEU A 38 10.00 4.04 -13.05
C LEU A 38 10.51 5.03 -14.08
N GLU A 39 9.63 5.84 -14.67
CA GLU A 39 10.01 6.91 -15.60
C GLU A 39 10.97 7.93 -15.00
N LYS A 40 10.71 8.33 -13.74
CA LYS A 40 11.55 9.30 -13.03
C LYS A 40 12.93 8.75 -12.69
N THR A 41 12.99 7.51 -12.23
CA THR A 41 14.23 6.87 -11.76
C THR A 41 15.04 6.25 -12.88
N LYS A 42 14.43 6.02 -14.05
CA LYS A 42 15.00 5.29 -15.19
C LYS A 42 15.38 3.84 -14.84
N VAL A 43 14.74 3.29 -13.81
CA VAL A 43 14.87 1.87 -13.47
C VAL A 43 14.18 1.04 -14.54
N GLU A 44 14.91 0.06 -15.07
CA GLU A 44 14.34 -0.94 -15.98
C GLU A 44 13.39 -1.85 -15.20
N PRO A 45 12.14 -2.05 -15.67
CA PRO A 45 11.15 -2.88 -14.98
C PRO A 45 11.63 -4.31 -14.64
N SER A 46 12.53 -4.86 -15.46
CA SER A 46 13.11 -6.20 -15.26
C SER A 46 14.05 -6.32 -14.07
N HIS A 47 14.48 -5.21 -13.48
CA HIS A 47 15.32 -5.20 -12.29
C HIS A 47 14.51 -5.21 -10.99
N VAL A 48 13.18 -5.10 -11.07
CA VAL A 48 12.32 -5.13 -9.89
C VAL A 48 11.99 -6.58 -9.54
N ASP A 49 12.32 -6.99 -8.33
CA ASP A 49 12.09 -8.36 -7.83
C ASP A 49 10.71 -8.51 -7.18
N ASP A 50 10.27 -7.50 -6.43
CA ASP A 50 9.02 -7.57 -5.68
C ASP A 50 8.35 -6.20 -5.48
N LEU A 51 7.04 -6.24 -5.24
CA LEU A 51 6.22 -5.08 -4.90
C LEU A 51 5.42 -5.37 -3.64
N VAL A 52 5.68 -4.62 -2.57
CA VAL A 52 4.91 -4.68 -1.32
C VAL A 52 3.99 -3.47 -1.24
N LEU A 53 2.69 -3.72 -1.06
CA LEU A 53 1.68 -2.68 -1.04
C LEU A 53 0.99 -2.62 0.32
N GLY A 54 1.06 -1.46 0.96
CA GLY A 54 0.34 -1.15 2.18
C GLY A 54 -1.08 -0.66 1.89
N CYS A 55 -2.07 -1.34 2.48
CA CYS A 55 -3.48 -0.98 2.41
C CYS A 55 -4.18 -1.37 3.70
N ALA A 56 -4.95 -0.45 4.30
CA ALA A 56 -5.62 -0.69 5.59
C ALA A 56 -6.91 -1.52 5.43
N PHE A 57 -7.63 -1.35 4.32
CA PHE A 57 -8.88 -2.07 4.05
C PHE A 57 -8.82 -2.73 2.67
N PRO A 58 -8.10 -3.87 2.54
CA PRO A 58 -7.88 -4.54 1.26
C PRO A 58 -9.12 -5.33 0.81
N GLU A 59 -10.22 -4.63 0.60
CA GLU A 59 -11.53 -5.16 0.20
C GLU A 59 -12.05 -4.47 -1.08
N GLY A 60 -13.04 -5.04 -1.72
CA GLY A 60 -13.63 -4.50 -2.94
C GLY A 60 -12.57 -4.14 -3.99
N PRO A 61 -12.51 -2.89 -4.49
CA PRO A 61 -11.51 -2.48 -5.48
C PRO A 61 -10.07 -2.48 -4.94
N GLN A 62 -9.88 -2.59 -3.63
CA GLN A 62 -8.58 -2.72 -2.96
C GLN A 62 -8.24 -4.18 -2.62
N GLY A 63 -9.13 -5.13 -2.92
CA GLY A 63 -8.99 -6.55 -2.63
C GLY A 63 -8.18 -7.34 -3.66
N MET A 64 -8.35 -8.67 -3.64
CA MET A 64 -7.83 -9.61 -4.63
C MET A 64 -6.33 -9.48 -4.91
N LEU A 65 -5.51 -9.37 -3.85
CA LEU A 65 -4.06 -9.22 -3.96
C LEU A 65 -3.67 -8.02 -4.86
N MET A 66 -4.21 -6.84 -4.54
CA MET A 66 -4.02 -5.61 -5.33
C MET A 66 -2.55 -5.32 -5.68
N ALA A 67 -1.60 -5.69 -4.81
CA ALA A 67 -0.16 -5.54 -5.08
C ALA A 67 0.26 -6.18 -6.41
N LYS A 68 -0.17 -7.41 -6.67
CA LYS A 68 0.13 -8.11 -7.93
C LYS A 68 -0.58 -7.46 -9.11
N GLY A 69 -1.84 -7.04 -8.93
CA GLY A 69 -2.57 -6.27 -9.92
C GLY A 69 -1.85 -4.98 -10.32
N VAL A 70 -1.40 -4.22 -9.32
CA VAL A 70 -0.63 -2.98 -9.53
C VAL A 70 0.70 -3.25 -10.24
N ALA A 71 1.41 -4.31 -9.89
CA ALA A 71 2.66 -4.68 -10.59
C ALA A 71 2.39 -4.90 -12.09
N ILE A 72 1.40 -5.70 -12.43
CA ILE A 72 1.02 -5.99 -13.84
C ILE A 72 0.57 -4.71 -14.56
N LEU A 73 -0.33 -3.93 -13.97
CA LEU A 73 -0.84 -2.68 -14.54
C LEU A 73 0.25 -1.62 -14.71
N SER A 74 1.32 -1.71 -13.92
CA SER A 74 2.47 -0.80 -14.01
C SER A 74 3.44 -1.16 -15.13
N GLY A 75 3.29 -2.32 -15.76
CA GLY A 75 4.20 -2.81 -16.79
C GLY A 75 5.42 -3.53 -16.22
N LEU A 76 5.39 -3.95 -14.96
CA LEU A 76 6.42 -4.82 -14.39
C LEU A 76 6.28 -6.25 -14.95
N PRO A 77 7.37 -7.01 -15.07
CA PRO A 77 7.34 -8.40 -15.51
C PRO A 77 6.41 -9.28 -14.64
N GLU A 78 5.85 -10.33 -15.24
CA GLU A 78 5.03 -11.30 -14.52
C GLU A 78 5.79 -12.05 -13.41
N THR A 79 7.10 -12.08 -13.49
CA THR A 79 7.99 -12.66 -12.46
C THR A 79 8.01 -11.84 -11.18
N VAL A 80 7.69 -10.54 -11.24
CA VAL A 80 7.65 -9.68 -10.05
C VAL A 80 6.58 -10.16 -9.09
N GLY A 81 6.96 -10.40 -7.85
CA GLY A 81 6.07 -10.76 -6.76
C GLY A 81 5.10 -9.63 -6.42
N GLY A 82 4.21 -9.91 -5.48
CA GLY A 82 3.33 -8.89 -4.93
C GLY A 82 2.71 -9.37 -3.63
N SER A 83 2.79 -8.56 -2.58
CA SER A 83 2.13 -8.81 -1.30
C SER A 83 1.43 -7.56 -0.78
N VAL A 84 0.32 -7.77 -0.08
CA VAL A 84 -0.41 -6.68 0.58
C VAL A 84 -0.18 -6.81 2.08
N VAL A 85 0.22 -5.71 2.71
CA VAL A 85 0.45 -5.64 4.16
C VAL A 85 -0.53 -4.66 4.79
N ASN A 86 -1.00 -5.02 5.97
CA ASN A 86 -1.93 -4.21 6.74
C ASN A 86 -1.40 -3.94 8.15
N ARG A 87 -1.16 -2.69 8.43
CA ARG A 87 -0.85 -2.13 9.75
C ARG A 87 -1.60 -0.80 9.89
N PHE A 88 -2.84 -0.77 9.39
CA PHE A 88 -3.68 0.42 9.26
C PHE A 88 -2.90 1.61 8.67
N CYS A 89 -2.90 2.77 9.32
CA CYS A 89 -2.22 3.98 8.83
C CYS A 89 -0.70 3.80 8.64
N GLY A 90 -0.09 2.80 9.28
CA GLY A 90 1.33 2.45 9.14
C GLY A 90 1.65 1.47 8.00
N SER A 91 0.66 1.01 7.22
CA SER A 91 0.83 -0.06 6.24
C SER A 91 1.90 0.24 5.19
N SER A 92 1.92 1.44 4.62
CA SER A 92 2.91 1.80 3.60
C SER A 92 4.32 1.97 4.18
N MET A 93 4.44 2.39 5.43
CA MET A 93 5.72 2.43 6.13
C MET A 93 6.24 1.01 6.40
N ASP A 94 5.34 0.09 6.80
CA ASP A 94 5.67 -1.33 6.97
C ASP A 94 6.14 -1.97 5.65
N ALA A 95 5.50 -1.61 4.53
CA ALA A 95 5.94 -2.04 3.20
C ALA A 95 7.38 -1.61 2.90
N VAL A 96 7.76 -0.37 3.24
CA VAL A 96 9.14 0.12 3.09
C VAL A 96 10.10 -0.70 3.96
N HIS A 97 9.75 -0.98 5.22
CA HIS A 97 10.58 -1.78 6.12
C HIS A 97 10.77 -3.22 5.62
N GLN A 98 9.72 -3.84 5.06
CA GLN A 98 9.82 -5.19 4.52
C GLN A 98 10.75 -5.25 3.30
N ILE A 99 10.62 -4.32 2.35
CA ILE A 99 11.53 -4.24 1.20
C ILE A 99 12.97 -3.99 1.67
N SER A 100 13.19 -3.03 2.58
CA SER A 100 14.50 -2.73 3.15
C SER A 100 15.15 -3.97 3.77
N SER A 101 14.41 -4.66 4.64
CA SER A 101 14.92 -5.86 5.33
C SER A 101 15.28 -6.99 4.34
N ARG A 102 14.48 -7.18 3.28
CA ARG A 102 14.74 -8.21 2.28
C ARG A 102 15.97 -7.88 1.43
N ILE A 103 16.22 -6.61 1.13
CA ILE A 103 17.45 -6.17 0.46
C ILE A 103 18.66 -6.42 1.37
N GLU A 104 18.57 -6.04 2.65
CA GLU A 104 19.66 -6.18 3.62
C GLU A 104 20.02 -7.65 3.90
N THR A 105 19.04 -8.56 3.81
CA THR A 105 19.27 -10.01 3.93
C THR A 105 19.73 -10.67 2.63
N GLY A 106 19.72 -9.95 1.51
CA GLY A 106 20.09 -10.46 0.19
C GLY A 106 19.04 -11.35 -0.47
N ASP A 107 17.79 -11.28 0.00
CA ASP A 107 16.67 -12.01 -0.60
C ASP A 107 16.23 -11.38 -1.94
N ILE A 108 16.28 -10.06 -2.05
CA ILE A 108 16.04 -9.30 -3.28
C ILE A 108 17.11 -8.23 -3.45
N GLU A 109 17.30 -7.77 -4.69
CA GLU A 109 18.20 -6.64 -4.99
C GLU A 109 17.45 -5.32 -5.09
N MET A 110 16.21 -5.35 -5.58
CA MET A 110 15.38 -4.17 -5.78
C MET A 110 13.90 -4.46 -5.53
N GLY A 111 13.23 -3.58 -4.80
CA GLY A 111 11.79 -3.68 -4.57
C GLY A 111 11.08 -2.33 -4.61
N ILE A 112 9.77 -2.37 -4.79
CA ILE A 112 8.90 -1.20 -4.77
C ILE A 112 7.95 -1.31 -3.57
N ALA A 113 7.99 -0.31 -2.68
CA ALA A 113 7.00 -0.15 -1.63
C ALA A 113 5.93 0.84 -2.09
N VAL A 114 4.66 0.43 -2.02
CA VAL A 114 3.51 1.23 -2.43
C VAL A 114 2.58 1.42 -1.24
N GLY A 115 1.91 2.55 -1.17
CA GLY A 115 0.77 2.77 -0.27
C GLY A 115 -0.42 3.31 -1.04
N VAL A 116 -1.60 2.77 -0.81
CA VAL A 116 -2.84 3.24 -1.42
C VAL A 116 -4.02 3.00 -0.49
N GLU A 117 -4.94 3.97 -0.46
CA GLU A 117 -6.21 3.85 0.27
C GLU A 117 -7.27 4.70 -0.40
N ASP A 118 -8.40 4.10 -0.73
CA ASP A 118 -9.59 4.78 -1.21
C ASP A 118 -10.71 4.69 -0.17
N MET A 119 -10.75 5.68 0.72
CA MET A 119 -11.73 5.78 1.78
C MET A 119 -13.15 6.13 1.28
N PHE A 120 -13.33 6.43 0.00
CA PHE A 120 -14.63 6.71 -0.60
C PHE A 120 -15.28 5.45 -1.18
N SER A 121 -14.47 4.52 -1.70
CA SER A 121 -14.95 3.26 -2.27
C SER A 121 -15.01 2.14 -1.24
N VAL A 122 -14.13 2.14 -0.24
CA VAL A 122 -14.09 1.16 0.84
C VAL A 122 -14.25 1.87 2.18
N PRO A 123 -15.31 1.55 2.95
CA PRO A 123 -15.53 2.22 4.23
C PRO A 123 -14.46 1.85 5.25
N MET A 124 -14.24 2.74 6.23
CA MET A 124 -13.39 2.44 7.38
C MET A 124 -13.97 1.24 8.16
N GLY A 125 -13.14 0.23 8.41
CA GLY A 125 -13.58 -1.03 9.00
C GLY A 125 -13.93 -2.11 7.98
N GLY A 126 -13.92 -1.79 6.67
CA GLY A 126 -14.31 -2.72 5.62
C GLY A 126 -15.82 -2.80 5.42
N PHE A 127 -16.27 -3.70 4.54
CA PHE A 127 -17.71 -3.87 4.23
C PHE A 127 -18.46 -4.74 5.24
N ASN A 128 -17.75 -5.69 5.87
CA ASN A 128 -18.35 -6.63 6.81
C ASN A 128 -17.49 -6.76 8.08
N PRO A 129 -17.41 -5.71 8.92
CA PRO A 129 -16.65 -5.80 10.16
C PRO A 129 -17.33 -6.76 11.13
N ASP A 130 -16.57 -7.68 11.70
CA ASP A 130 -17.00 -8.61 12.75
C ASP A 130 -16.12 -8.42 13.98
N PHE A 131 -16.66 -7.77 15.00
CA PHE A 131 -15.91 -7.36 16.17
C PHE A 131 -15.93 -8.44 17.24
N HIS A 132 -14.77 -8.85 17.71
CA HIS A 132 -14.64 -9.81 18.81
C HIS A 132 -15.16 -9.17 20.12
N PRO A 133 -16.10 -9.82 20.85
CA PRO A 133 -16.74 -9.21 22.01
C PRO A 133 -15.76 -8.74 23.10
N GLU A 134 -14.77 -9.56 23.46
CA GLU A 134 -13.79 -9.21 24.47
C GLU A 134 -12.90 -8.02 24.07
N LEU A 135 -12.59 -7.86 22.77
CA LEU A 135 -11.84 -6.70 22.28
C LEU A 135 -12.72 -5.45 22.24
N ALA A 136 -14.02 -5.60 21.98
CA ALA A 136 -14.97 -4.51 22.05
C ALA A 136 -15.12 -3.97 23.48
N GLU A 137 -15.19 -4.87 24.49
CA GLU A 137 -15.20 -4.51 25.89
C GLU A 137 -13.92 -3.78 26.35
N GLN A 138 -12.79 -4.05 25.69
CA GLN A 138 -11.50 -3.39 25.93
C GLN A 138 -11.33 -2.10 25.12
N GLU A 139 -12.37 -1.62 24.45
CA GLU A 139 -12.36 -0.42 23.61
C GLU A 139 -11.30 -0.48 22.47
N TYR A 140 -10.87 -1.69 22.06
CA TYR A 140 -9.85 -1.87 21.01
C TYR A 140 -10.27 -1.26 19.65
N TYR A 141 -11.58 -1.20 19.39
CA TYR A 141 -12.12 -0.71 18.10
C TYR A 141 -12.56 0.75 18.12
N ILE A 142 -12.22 1.50 19.18
CA ILE A 142 -12.55 2.94 19.24
C ILE A 142 -11.91 3.71 18.09
N GLY A 143 -12.60 4.75 17.63
CA GLY A 143 -12.10 5.61 16.56
C GLY A 143 -10.89 6.43 16.98
N MET A 144 -10.04 6.80 16.02
CA MET A 144 -8.83 7.60 16.30
C MET A 144 -9.16 8.98 16.87
N GLY A 145 -10.32 9.55 16.51
CA GLY A 145 -10.82 10.80 17.12
C GLY A 145 -11.09 10.64 18.61
N GLU A 146 -11.78 9.57 19.00
CA GLU A 146 -12.06 9.25 20.41
C GLU A 146 -10.77 8.96 21.17
N THR A 147 -9.82 8.21 20.56
CA THR A 147 -8.50 8.00 21.14
C THR A 147 -7.77 9.31 21.43
N ALA A 148 -7.86 10.27 20.52
CA ALA A 148 -7.22 11.59 20.69
C ALA A 148 -7.88 12.44 21.79
N GLU A 149 -9.20 12.26 22.04
CA GLU A 149 -9.90 12.96 23.13
C GLU A 149 -9.58 12.36 24.53
N ILE A 150 -9.13 11.10 24.58
CA ILE A 150 -8.75 10.41 25.82
C ILE A 150 -7.33 10.77 26.27
N LEU A 151 -6.46 11.18 25.36
CA LEU A 151 -5.07 11.55 25.63
C LEU A 151 -4.94 12.97 26.18
#